data_f0e916b413ba532d8276c79ce620df49
#
_entry.id   f0e916b413ba532d8276c79ce620df49
#
_cell.length_a   1.000
_cell.length_b   1.000
_cell.length_c   1.000
_cell.angle_alpha   90.00
_cell.angle_beta   90.00
_cell.angle_gamma   90.00
#
_symmetry.space_group_name_H-M   'P 1'
#
loop_
_entity.id
_entity.type
_entity.pdbx_description
1 polymer ?
#
loop_
_entity_poly.entity_id
_entity_poly.type
_entity_poly.pdbx_seq_one_letter_code
_entity_poly.pdbx_strand_id
1 'polypeptide(L)'
;ALLDLHGYVDKNGDGWREQPDGSPLVLEYSSQPDQQSRQLTEQWQKNMTAIGLRIEFKIAKWPENLKSSRAGKLMMWGVGWSTTLPDGDTFLALGYGPNKGQANHARFDLPAFNALYERQKSMADGPEREAVMQEAAQLGIAYMPYKVTSHRIATDLLHAQVRGYMRHPFMTNWRFIDVQ
;
A
#
# COMPACT_ATOMS: atom_id res chain seq x y z
N ALA A 1 18.50 1.18 16.62
CA ALA A 1 19.44 2.05 15.90
C ALA A 1 18.75 3.27 15.26
N LEU A 2 17.96 3.15 14.16
CA LEU A 2 17.34 4.33 13.52
C LEU A 2 16.36 5.06 14.44
N LEU A 3 15.50 4.34 15.15
CA LEU A 3 14.56 4.95 16.09
C LEU A 3 15.31 5.73 17.19
N ASP A 4 16.37 5.16 17.73
CA ASP A 4 17.17 5.80 18.78
C ASP A 4 17.86 7.06 18.26
N LEU A 5 18.39 7.01 17.02
CA LEU A 5 19.03 8.15 16.36
C LEU A 5 18.06 9.35 16.21
N HIS A 6 16.78 9.09 16.02
CA HIS A 6 15.75 10.11 15.87
C HIS A 6 14.99 10.41 17.18
N GLY A 7 15.48 9.93 18.32
CA GLY A 7 14.92 10.25 19.64
C GLY A 7 13.68 9.46 20.05
N TYR A 8 13.31 8.44 19.29
CA TYR A 8 12.25 7.50 19.66
C TYR A 8 12.84 6.43 20.59
N VAL A 9 12.89 6.73 21.87
CA VAL A 9 13.48 5.87 22.91
C VAL A 9 12.47 5.67 24.04
N ASP A 10 12.63 4.59 24.79
CA ASP A 10 11.91 4.38 26.05
C ASP A 10 12.50 5.31 27.12
N LYS A 11 11.77 6.37 27.46
CA LYS A 11 12.23 7.41 28.42
C LYS A 11 11.80 7.13 29.85
N ASN A 12 10.73 6.37 30.02
CA ASN A 12 10.14 6.11 31.34
C ASN A 12 10.46 4.71 31.87
N GLY A 13 11.05 3.82 31.05
CA GLY A 13 11.44 2.46 31.40
C GLY A 13 10.31 1.44 31.41
N ASP A 14 9.19 1.73 30.72
CA ASP A 14 8.05 0.82 30.65
C ASP A 14 8.14 -0.23 29.51
N GLY A 15 9.22 -0.19 28.73
CA GLY A 15 9.47 -1.09 27.60
C GLY A 15 8.93 -0.59 26.27
N TRP A 16 8.27 0.56 26.24
CA TRP A 16 7.73 1.18 25.03
C TRP A 16 8.44 2.48 24.69
N ARG A 17 8.56 2.76 23.42
CA ARG A 17 9.19 3.98 22.92
C ARG A 17 8.20 5.12 22.90
N GLU A 18 8.64 6.30 23.32
CA GLU A 18 7.94 7.57 23.18
C GLU A 18 8.38 8.32 21.92
N GLN A 19 7.61 9.36 21.60
CA GLN A 19 7.99 10.36 20.62
C GLN A 19 9.20 11.20 21.15
N PRO A 20 9.91 11.93 20.28
CA PRO A 20 11.04 12.76 20.71
C PRO A 20 10.69 13.79 21.78
N ASP A 21 9.44 14.26 21.82
CA ASP A 21 8.94 15.18 22.84
C ASP A 21 8.53 14.51 24.16
N GLY A 22 8.58 13.16 24.23
CA GLY A 22 8.20 12.37 25.39
C GLY A 22 6.71 11.98 25.44
N SER A 23 5.92 12.36 24.47
CA SER A 23 4.52 11.91 24.37
C SER A 23 4.44 10.43 23.96
N PRO A 24 3.36 9.71 24.33
CA PRO A 24 3.19 8.32 23.96
C PRO A 24 3.18 8.13 22.45
N LEU A 25 3.92 7.12 21.96
CA LEU A 25 3.90 6.71 20.56
C LEU A 25 3.00 5.49 20.40
N VAL A 26 1.82 5.70 19.81
CA VAL A 26 0.88 4.64 19.49
C VAL A 26 0.59 4.67 18.00
N LEU A 27 0.87 3.56 17.32
CA LEU A 27 0.58 3.39 15.90
C LEU A 27 -0.81 2.76 15.75
N GLU A 28 -1.70 3.39 14.98
CA GLU A 28 -3.00 2.82 14.66
C GLU A 28 -2.99 2.20 13.26
N TYR A 29 -3.38 0.92 13.19
CA TYR A 29 -3.51 0.20 11.93
C TYR A 29 -4.92 -0.32 11.74
N SER A 30 -5.58 0.11 10.65
CA SER A 30 -6.91 -0.35 10.30
C SER A 30 -6.84 -1.64 9.48
N SER A 31 -7.50 -2.69 9.98
CA SER A 31 -7.47 -4.03 9.42
C SER A 31 -8.91 -4.55 9.16
N GLN A 32 -9.01 -5.78 8.65
CA GLN A 32 -10.27 -6.42 8.31
C GLN A 32 -10.52 -7.66 9.18
N PRO A 33 -11.80 -8.10 9.35
CA PRO A 33 -12.14 -9.22 10.22
C PRO A 33 -11.94 -10.61 9.58
N ASP A 34 -11.17 -10.71 8.49
CA ASP A 34 -10.88 -11.99 7.84
C ASP A 34 -9.65 -12.69 8.44
N GLN A 35 -9.50 -13.99 8.14
CA GLN A 35 -8.43 -14.82 8.70
C GLN A 35 -7.04 -14.36 8.28
N GLN A 36 -6.86 -13.98 7.01
CA GLN A 36 -5.56 -13.52 6.51
C GLN A 36 -5.14 -12.22 7.20
N SER A 37 -6.06 -11.28 7.34
CA SER A 37 -5.82 -10.02 8.04
C SER A 37 -5.45 -10.24 9.51
N ARG A 38 -6.09 -11.19 10.20
CA ARG A 38 -5.72 -11.55 11.58
C ARG A 38 -4.29 -12.07 11.68
N GLN A 39 -3.90 -12.98 10.81
CA GLN A 39 -2.52 -13.53 10.82
C GLN A 39 -1.48 -12.41 10.56
N LEU A 40 -1.78 -11.49 9.65
CA LEU A 40 -0.91 -10.34 9.40
C LEU A 40 -0.82 -9.41 10.62
N THR A 41 -1.94 -9.09 11.26
CA THR A 41 -1.95 -8.22 12.45
C THR A 41 -1.23 -8.86 13.64
N GLU A 42 -1.37 -10.16 13.84
CA GLU A 42 -0.62 -10.91 14.87
C GLU A 42 0.90 -10.82 14.62
N GLN A 43 1.32 -11.00 13.36
CA GLN A 43 2.74 -10.88 13.01
C GLN A 43 3.25 -9.44 13.19
N TRP A 44 2.45 -8.43 12.81
CA TRP A 44 2.77 -7.03 13.02
C TRP A 44 2.88 -6.71 14.52
N GLN A 45 1.92 -7.17 15.32
CA GLN A 45 1.94 -7.00 16.78
C GLN A 45 3.25 -7.53 17.37
N LYS A 46 3.61 -8.77 17.02
CA LYS A 46 4.84 -9.40 17.48
C LYS A 46 6.09 -8.61 17.11
N ASN A 47 6.17 -8.17 15.85
CA ASN A 47 7.33 -7.43 15.35
C ASN A 47 7.45 -6.05 15.98
N MET A 48 6.35 -5.32 16.12
CA MET A 48 6.35 -3.99 16.75
C MET A 48 6.69 -4.06 18.24
N THR A 49 6.12 -5.02 18.95
CA THR A 49 6.45 -5.27 20.36
C THR A 49 7.94 -5.56 20.54
N ALA A 50 8.54 -6.37 19.65
CA ALA A 50 9.95 -6.72 19.73
C ALA A 50 10.92 -5.51 19.60
N ILE A 51 10.46 -4.40 19.03
CA ILE A 51 11.26 -3.17 18.91
C ILE A 51 10.74 -2.03 19.81
N GLY A 52 9.84 -2.35 20.74
CA GLY A 52 9.29 -1.39 21.70
C GLY A 52 8.28 -0.39 21.10
N LEU A 53 7.62 -0.74 20.00
CA LEU A 53 6.58 0.11 19.41
C LEU A 53 5.19 -0.43 19.74
N ARG A 54 4.33 0.44 20.27
CA ARG A 54 2.94 0.14 20.56
C ARG A 54 2.12 0.28 19.28
N ILE A 55 1.38 -0.78 18.92
CA ILE A 55 0.47 -0.76 17.77
C ILE A 55 -0.93 -1.20 18.20
N GLU A 56 -1.94 -0.49 17.74
CA GLU A 56 -3.35 -0.78 17.97
C GLU A 56 -4.04 -1.09 16.64
N PHE A 57 -4.86 -2.16 16.64
CA PHE A 57 -5.60 -2.56 15.45
C PHE A 57 -7.07 -2.15 15.56
N LYS A 58 -7.52 -1.36 14.58
CA LYS A 58 -8.93 -0.98 14.41
C LYS A 58 -9.53 -1.90 13.35
N ILE A 59 -10.43 -2.79 13.78
CA ILE A 59 -11.04 -3.79 12.88
C ILE A 59 -12.35 -3.25 12.31
N ALA A 60 -12.40 -3.11 10.99
CA ALA A 60 -13.60 -2.69 10.26
C ALA A 60 -13.70 -3.42 8.91
N LYS A 61 -14.90 -3.46 8.34
CA LYS A 61 -15.12 -4.06 7.01
C LYS A 61 -14.48 -3.20 5.92
N TRP A 62 -14.15 -3.83 4.80
CA TRP A 62 -13.53 -3.15 3.66
C TRP A 62 -14.21 -1.83 3.23
N PRO A 63 -15.56 -1.76 3.04
CA PRO A 63 -16.20 -0.51 2.64
C PRO A 63 -16.02 0.62 3.66
N GLU A 64 -15.99 0.30 4.95
CA GLU A 64 -15.82 1.25 6.05
C GLU A 64 -14.39 1.79 6.08
N ASN A 65 -13.40 0.89 5.97
CA ASN A 65 -11.99 1.25 5.87
C ASN A 65 -11.72 2.11 4.62
N LEU A 66 -12.28 1.76 3.48
CA LEU A 66 -12.15 2.51 2.24
C LEU A 66 -12.74 3.93 2.37
N LYS A 67 -13.94 4.05 2.96
CA LYS A 67 -14.58 5.35 3.23
C LYS A 67 -13.73 6.20 4.15
N SER A 68 -13.22 5.62 5.23
CA SER A 68 -12.39 6.31 6.22
C SER A 68 -11.04 6.73 5.63
N SER A 69 -10.43 5.89 4.80
CA SER A 69 -9.18 6.21 4.08
C SER A 69 -9.37 7.38 3.11
N ARG A 70 -10.44 7.37 2.31
CA ARG A 70 -10.77 8.48 1.41
C ARG A 70 -11.01 9.79 2.17
N ALA A 71 -11.58 9.71 3.35
CA ALA A 71 -11.77 10.85 4.24
C ALA A 71 -10.51 11.29 4.99
N GLY A 72 -9.38 10.56 4.85
CA GLY A 72 -8.13 10.86 5.54
C GLY A 72 -8.15 10.59 7.05
N LYS A 73 -8.97 9.65 7.50
CA LYS A 73 -9.17 9.33 8.92
C LYS A 73 -8.37 8.13 9.42
N LEU A 74 -7.56 7.51 8.56
CA LEU A 74 -6.74 6.36 8.92
C LEU A 74 -5.27 6.79 9.03
N MET A 75 -4.57 6.33 10.07
CA MET A 75 -3.13 6.49 10.19
C MET A 75 -2.42 5.52 9.24
N MET A 76 -2.73 4.23 9.34
CA MET A 76 -2.19 3.19 8.48
C MET A 76 -3.27 2.17 8.14
N TRP A 77 -3.20 1.57 6.96
CA TRP A 77 -4.04 0.45 6.57
C TRP A 77 -3.43 -0.31 5.40
N GLY A 78 -3.89 -1.55 5.16
CA GLY A 78 -3.45 -2.36 4.04
C GLY A 78 -4.40 -2.28 2.85
N VAL A 79 -3.85 -2.05 1.65
CA VAL A 79 -4.60 -2.03 0.40
C VAL A 79 -3.77 -2.69 -0.70
N GLY A 80 -4.43 -3.45 -1.58
CA GLY A 80 -3.82 -4.05 -2.76
C GLY A 80 -4.24 -3.30 -4.02
N TRP A 81 -3.31 -3.17 -4.95
CA TRP A 81 -3.53 -2.60 -6.26
C TRP A 81 -3.12 -3.57 -7.36
N SER A 82 -3.84 -3.54 -8.46
CA SER A 82 -3.50 -4.25 -9.69
C SER A 82 -3.72 -3.34 -10.88
N THR A 83 -3.08 -3.65 -12.00
CA THR A 83 -3.31 -2.97 -13.27
C THR A 83 -3.83 -3.97 -14.31
N THR A 84 -4.58 -3.47 -15.27
CA THR A 84 -5.02 -4.23 -16.44
C THR A 84 -4.14 -4.01 -17.67
N LEU A 85 -3.17 -3.12 -17.57
CA LEU A 85 -2.22 -2.80 -18.62
C LEU A 85 -0.80 -3.00 -18.10
N PRO A 86 0.16 -3.41 -18.94
CA PRO A 86 1.57 -3.53 -18.56
C PRO A 86 2.25 -2.15 -18.52
N ASP A 87 1.71 -1.23 -17.74
CA ASP A 87 2.16 0.14 -17.61
C ASP A 87 2.19 0.56 -16.13
N GLY A 88 3.23 1.29 -15.75
CA GLY A 88 3.43 1.79 -14.39
C GLY A 88 2.59 3.02 -14.02
N ASP A 89 1.93 3.67 -14.97
CA ASP A 89 1.13 4.90 -14.74
C ASP A 89 0.11 4.72 -13.60
N THR A 90 -0.59 3.58 -13.59
CA THR A 90 -1.58 3.26 -12.55
C THR A 90 -0.97 3.31 -11.14
N PHE A 91 0.27 2.86 -10.98
CA PHE A 91 0.94 2.85 -9.67
C PHE A 91 1.49 4.23 -9.30
N LEU A 92 1.98 5.00 -10.26
CA LEU A 92 2.40 6.39 -10.03
C LEU A 92 1.20 7.29 -9.68
N ALA A 93 0.02 7.03 -10.25
CA ALA A 93 -1.21 7.75 -9.91
C ALA A 93 -1.57 7.69 -8.42
N LEU A 94 -1.09 6.66 -7.69
CA LEU A 94 -1.30 6.53 -6.25
C LEU A 94 -0.54 7.58 -5.43
N GLY A 95 0.55 8.12 -5.97
CA GLY A 95 1.34 9.19 -5.35
C GLY A 95 0.98 10.59 -5.85
N TYR A 96 0.14 10.71 -6.86
CA TYR A 96 -0.20 11.99 -7.47
C TYR A 96 -1.11 12.83 -6.56
N GLY A 97 -0.66 14.03 -6.19
CA GLY A 97 -1.33 14.90 -5.20
C GLY A 97 -2.79 15.22 -5.52
N PRO A 98 -3.16 15.59 -6.76
CA PRO A 98 -4.56 15.83 -7.14
C PRO A 98 -5.50 14.63 -6.97
N ASN A 99 -4.97 13.40 -6.87
CA ASN A 99 -5.76 12.18 -6.62
C ASN A 99 -6.04 11.92 -5.13
N LYS A 100 -5.74 12.85 -4.23
CA LYS A 100 -6.02 12.72 -2.79
C LYS A 100 -7.50 12.47 -2.52
N GLY A 101 -7.77 11.46 -1.68
CA GLY A 101 -9.14 11.03 -1.37
C GLY A 101 -9.81 10.16 -2.45
N GLN A 102 -9.08 9.87 -3.55
CA GLN A 102 -9.47 8.93 -4.59
C GLN A 102 -8.47 7.76 -4.62
N ALA A 103 -7.60 7.69 -5.62
CA ALA A 103 -6.57 6.67 -5.73
C ALA A 103 -5.42 6.91 -4.73
N ASN A 104 -5.06 8.15 -4.48
CA ASN A 104 -4.03 8.53 -3.53
C ASN A 104 -4.56 8.51 -2.08
N HIS A 105 -4.56 7.34 -1.47
CA HIS A 105 -4.98 7.14 -0.08
C HIS A 105 -3.97 7.68 0.93
N ALA A 106 -2.69 7.72 0.59
CA ALA A 106 -1.62 8.24 1.44
C ALA A 106 -1.63 9.77 1.56
N ARG A 107 -2.42 10.45 0.73
CA ARG A 107 -2.46 11.92 0.64
C ARG A 107 -1.09 12.55 0.36
N PHE A 108 -0.20 11.80 -0.25
CA PHE A 108 1.11 12.27 -0.67
C PHE A 108 0.95 13.39 -1.69
N ASP A 109 1.72 14.45 -1.53
CA ASP A 109 1.65 15.62 -2.40
C ASP A 109 3.00 16.32 -2.46
N LEU A 110 3.87 15.81 -3.32
CA LEU A 110 5.19 16.38 -3.56
C LEU A 110 5.20 17.05 -4.92
N PRO A 111 5.45 18.36 -5.03
CA PRO A 111 5.44 19.06 -6.33
C PRO A 111 6.36 18.44 -7.36
N ALA A 112 7.56 18.00 -6.97
CA ALA A 112 8.50 17.33 -7.86
C ALA A 112 7.93 16.02 -8.43
N PHE A 113 7.28 15.20 -7.58
CA PHE A 113 6.62 13.98 -8.00
C PHE A 113 5.44 14.27 -8.95
N ASN A 114 4.63 15.25 -8.61
CA ASN A 114 3.47 15.65 -9.42
C ASN A 114 3.91 16.09 -10.82
N ALA A 115 4.97 16.89 -10.93
CA ALA A 115 5.51 17.35 -12.21
C ALA A 115 6.01 16.17 -13.08
N LEU A 116 6.70 15.18 -12.49
CA LEU A 116 7.14 13.99 -13.20
C LEU A 116 5.95 13.13 -13.65
N TYR A 117 4.94 12.97 -12.80
CA TYR A 117 3.73 12.25 -13.15
C TYR A 117 2.99 12.89 -14.34
N GLU A 118 2.82 14.20 -14.34
CA GLU A 118 2.16 14.91 -15.45
C GLU A 118 2.99 14.86 -16.73
N ARG A 119 4.32 15.02 -16.61
CA ARG A 119 5.24 14.94 -17.74
C ARG A 119 5.14 13.56 -18.43
N GLN A 120 5.22 12.46 -17.69
CA GLN A 120 5.16 11.12 -18.29
C GLN A 120 3.84 10.85 -19.00
N LYS A 121 2.70 11.41 -18.52
CA LYS A 121 1.38 11.24 -19.16
C LYS A 121 1.28 11.84 -20.55
N SER A 122 2.05 12.86 -20.84
CA SER A 122 2.08 13.54 -22.15
C SER A 122 3.11 12.96 -23.12
N MET A 123 3.90 11.96 -22.68
CA MET A 123 4.97 11.36 -23.49
C MET A 123 4.48 10.12 -24.23
N ALA A 124 5.02 9.89 -25.43
CA ALA A 124 4.86 8.61 -26.12
C ALA A 124 5.64 7.50 -25.37
N ASP A 125 5.17 6.26 -25.52
CA ASP A 125 5.88 5.11 -24.96
C ASP A 125 7.29 5.00 -25.51
N GLY A 126 8.24 4.74 -24.61
CA GLY A 126 9.63 4.60 -24.96
C GLY A 126 10.58 4.87 -23.80
N PRO A 127 11.90 4.73 -24.04
CA PRO A 127 12.93 4.84 -23.00
C PRO A 127 12.91 6.18 -22.24
N GLU A 128 12.55 7.27 -22.92
CA GLU A 128 12.48 8.59 -22.28
C GLU A 128 11.33 8.67 -21.27
N ARG A 129 10.14 8.15 -21.62
CA ARG A 129 9.01 8.08 -20.70
C ARG A 129 9.34 7.17 -19.51
N GLU A 130 9.96 6.02 -19.79
CA GLU A 130 10.39 5.08 -18.74
C GLU A 130 11.36 5.72 -17.76
N ALA A 131 12.33 6.50 -18.22
CA ALA A 131 13.27 7.21 -17.36
C ALA A 131 12.57 8.21 -16.42
N VAL A 132 11.57 8.93 -16.92
CA VAL A 132 10.76 9.87 -16.11
C VAL A 132 9.93 9.10 -15.06
N MET A 133 9.34 7.97 -15.43
CA MET A 133 8.60 7.11 -14.51
C MET A 133 9.50 6.51 -13.42
N GLN A 134 10.73 6.12 -13.76
CA GLN A 134 11.72 5.63 -12.81
C GLN A 134 12.15 6.73 -11.83
N GLU A 135 12.34 7.97 -12.29
CA GLU A 135 12.64 9.10 -11.41
C GLU A 135 11.49 9.36 -10.42
N ALA A 136 10.25 9.35 -10.90
CA ALA A 136 9.08 9.46 -10.03
C ALA A 136 9.00 8.31 -9.00
N ALA A 137 9.27 7.08 -9.43
CA ALA A 137 9.29 5.92 -8.54
C ALA A 137 10.38 6.04 -7.46
N GLN A 138 11.57 6.56 -7.79
CA GLN A 138 12.64 6.81 -6.82
C GLN A 138 12.21 7.82 -5.75
N LEU A 139 11.53 8.90 -6.14
CA LEU A 139 10.96 9.84 -5.17
C LEU A 139 9.90 9.17 -4.30
N GLY A 140 9.00 8.37 -4.89
CA GLY A 140 8.01 7.60 -4.15
C GLY A 140 8.66 6.65 -3.13
N ILE A 141 9.76 6.01 -3.47
CA ILE A 141 10.52 5.14 -2.55
C ILE A 141 11.19 5.96 -1.44
N ALA A 142 11.80 7.10 -1.78
CA ALA A 142 12.51 7.94 -0.80
C ALA A 142 11.59 8.49 0.28
N TYR A 143 10.38 8.94 -0.08
CA TYR A 143 9.39 9.46 0.86
C TYR A 143 8.47 8.39 1.47
N MET A 144 8.40 7.22 0.85
CA MET A 144 7.67 6.03 1.28
C MET A 144 6.20 6.31 1.71
N PRO A 145 5.38 6.98 0.90
CA PRO A 145 3.95 7.10 1.20
C PRO A 145 3.23 5.76 1.19
N TYR A 146 3.78 4.78 0.47
CA TYR A 146 3.35 3.38 0.42
C TYR A 146 4.53 2.45 0.70
N LYS A 147 4.32 1.51 1.62
CA LYS A 147 5.24 0.39 1.86
C LYS A 147 4.74 -0.82 1.11
N VAL A 148 5.42 -1.22 0.05
CA VAL A 148 5.14 -2.50 -0.63
C VAL A 148 5.62 -3.64 0.26
N THR A 149 4.73 -4.55 0.60
CA THR A 149 5.02 -5.67 1.52
C THR A 149 5.12 -7.01 0.80
N SER A 150 4.23 -7.27 -0.17
CA SER A 150 4.16 -8.57 -0.84
C SER A 150 3.40 -8.49 -2.15
N HIS A 151 3.64 -9.47 -3.03
CA HIS A 151 2.78 -9.79 -4.16
C HIS A 151 1.89 -10.98 -3.79
N ARG A 152 0.60 -10.86 -4.07
CA ARG A 152 -0.35 -11.93 -3.79
C ARG A 152 -0.16 -13.08 -4.77
N ILE A 153 -0.02 -14.30 -4.26
CA ILE A 153 -0.16 -15.51 -5.05
C ILE A 153 -1.66 -15.81 -5.18
N ALA A 154 -2.16 -15.92 -6.40
CA ALA A 154 -3.54 -16.28 -6.66
C ALA A 154 -3.60 -17.73 -7.20
N THR A 155 -4.50 -18.53 -6.63
CA THR A 155 -4.78 -19.90 -7.07
C THR A 155 -6.18 -19.95 -7.64
N ASP A 156 -6.32 -20.43 -8.87
CA ASP A 156 -7.61 -20.65 -9.50
C ASP A 156 -8.00 -22.13 -9.36
N LEU A 157 -9.17 -22.36 -8.81
CA LEU A 157 -9.77 -23.69 -8.72
C LEU A 157 -10.84 -23.81 -9.79
N LEU A 158 -10.71 -24.81 -10.66
CA LEU A 158 -11.58 -25.01 -11.78
C LEU A 158 -12.22 -26.40 -11.70
N HIS A 159 -13.48 -26.47 -12.07
CA HIS A 159 -14.17 -27.75 -12.23
C HIS A 159 -13.61 -28.48 -13.45
N ALA A 160 -13.55 -29.83 -13.40
CA ALA A 160 -12.97 -30.65 -14.49
C ALA A 160 -13.61 -30.44 -15.87
N GLN A 161 -14.84 -29.97 -15.89
CA GLN A 161 -15.59 -29.68 -17.12
C GLN A 161 -15.26 -28.33 -17.76
N VAL A 162 -14.52 -27.45 -17.05
CA VAL A 162 -14.12 -26.16 -17.62
C VAL A 162 -12.93 -26.36 -18.55
N ARG A 163 -13.07 -25.90 -19.79
CA ARG A 163 -12.04 -25.99 -20.81
C ARG A 163 -11.57 -24.60 -21.23
N GLY A 164 -10.37 -24.52 -21.80
CA GLY A 164 -9.84 -23.27 -22.34
C GLY A 164 -9.51 -22.18 -21.34
N TYR A 165 -9.60 -22.44 -20.03
CA TYR A 165 -9.20 -21.46 -19.04
C TYR A 165 -7.68 -21.27 -19.05
N MET A 166 -7.27 -20.02 -19.20
CA MET A 166 -5.89 -19.60 -19.02
C MET A 166 -5.88 -18.24 -18.29
N ARG A 167 -5.20 -18.18 -17.15
CA ARG A 167 -5.06 -16.90 -16.45
C ARG A 167 -4.20 -15.95 -17.27
N HIS A 168 -4.77 -14.81 -17.62
CA HIS A 168 -3.99 -13.74 -18.23
C HIS A 168 -3.29 -12.91 -17.12
N PRO A 169 -2.03 -12.49 -17.29
CA PRO A 169 -1.30 -11.75 -16.25
C PRO A 169 -1.92 -10.39 -15.90
N PHE A 170 -2.60 -9.75 -16.83
CA PHE A 170 -3.19 -8.41 -16.63
C PHE A 170 -4.71 -8.37 -16.75
N MET A 171 -5.34 -9.26 -17.50
CA MET A 171 -6.79 -9.23 -17.73
C MET A 171 -7.48 -10.36 -17.02
N THR A 172 -8.60 -10.06 -16.35
CA THR A 172 -9.55 -11.04 -15.83
C THR A 172 -10.71 -11.19 -16.81
N ASN A 173 -10.46 -11.82 -17.96
CA ASN A 173 -11.49 -11.98 -18.99
C ASN A 173 -12.00 -13.42 -19.04
N TRP A 174 -13.21 -13.64 -18.55
CA TRP A 174 -13.90 -14.93 -18.49
C TRP A 174 -14.72 -15.27 -19.76
N ARG A 175 -14.73 -14.39 -20.76
CA ARG A 175 -15.61 -14.51 -21.93
C ARG A 175 -15.29 -15.68 -22.86
N PHE A 176 -14.08 -16.21 -22.75
CA PHE A 176 -13.58 -17.27 -23.64
C PHE A 176 -13.47 -18.63 -22.94
N ILE A 177 -14.14 -18.78 -21.81
CA ILE A 177 -14.21 -20.05 -21.09
C ILE A 177 -15.38 -20.84 -21.67
N ASP A 178 -15.11 -22.10 -22.06
CA ASP A 178 -16.12 -23.06 -22.48
C ASP A 178 -16.42 -24.01 -21.30
N VAL A 179 -17.70 -24.35 -21.16
CA VAL A 179 -18.19 -25.30 -20.16
C VAL A 179 -18.92 -26.42 -20.88
N GLN A 180 -18.37 -27.62 -20.85
CA GLN A 180 -18.93 -28.84 -21.44
C GLN A 180 -19.61 -29.70 -20.37
#